data_b99ab5ecd96de164467d719fbdcac7e3
#
_entry.id   b99ab5ecd96de164467d719fbdcac7e3
#
_cell.length_a   1.000
_cell.length_b   1.000
_cell.length_c   1.000
_cell.angle_alpha   90.00
_cell.angle_beta   90.00
_cell.angle_gamma   90.00
#
_symmetry.space_group_name_H-M   'P 1'
#
loop_
_entity.id
_entity.type
_entity.pdbx_description
1 polymer ?
#
loop_
_entity_poly.entity_id
_entity_poly.type
_entity_poly.pdbx_seq_one_letter_code
_entity_poly.pdbx_strand_id
1 'polypeptide(L)'
;EPYRRQRQMCIRDRNNRPSLFLHACCAPCSSYVLEYLVKYFKITIFYYNPNITPETEYIKRVKELKRFIREVGYENDVTFVEGTYDPQVFFDMAKGMEDLPERGLRCYHCYALRMEEAAKKAAETGADYFTTTLSISPHKNAQWINEIGEKLADQYGVKHLPSDFKKKGGYLRSIALSEEYHLYRQNYCGCVFSKKNPDL
;
A
#
# COMPACT_ATOMS: atom_id res chain seq x y z
N GLU A 1 10.51 20.98 -6.77
CA GLU A 1 9.21 20.64 -6.16
C GLU A 1 8.33 19.78 -7.09
N PRO A 2 8.47 18.48 -7.12
CA PRO A 2 7.61 17.62 -7.94
C PRO A 2 6.14 17.70 -7.55
N TYR A 3 5.85 18.02 -6.29
CA TYR A 3 4.49 18.08 -5.72
C TYR A 3 3.64 19.27 -6.21
N ARG A 4 4.26 20.38 -6.62
CA ARG A 4 3.53 21.54 -7.16
C ARG A 4 3.10 21.37 -8.60
N ARG A 5 3.90 20.66 -9.41
CA ARG A 5 3.52 20.38 -10.81
C ARG A 5 2.34 19.41 -10.93
N GLN A 6 2.15 18.52 -9.97
CA GLN A 6 0.99 17.61 -9.94
C GLN A 6 -0.32 18.34 -9.57
N ARG A 7 -0.27 19.45 -8.82
CA ARG A 7 -1.45 20.28 -8.53
C ARG A 7 -2.02 21.03 -9.74
N GLN A 8 -1.25 21.17 -10.80
CA GLN A 8 -1.64 21.88 -12.01
C GLN A 8 -2.02 20.94 -13.18
N MET A 9 -1.97 19.63 -13.01
CA MET A 9 -2.64 18.73 -13.94
C MET A 9 -4.14 18.93 -13.79
N CYS A 10 -4.63 19.82 -14.65
CA CYS A 10 -6.02 20.24 -14.70
C CYS A 10 -6.98 19.06 -14.65
N ILE A 11 -8.01 19.23 -13.85
CA ILE A 11 -9.33 18.55 -13.86
C ILE A 11 -9.93 18.53 -15.31
N ARG A 12 -9.15 18.42 -16.34
CA ARG A 12 -9.65 18.64 -17.70
C ARG A 12 -10.14 17.40 -18.41
N ASP A 13 -9.94 16.22 -17.85
CA ASP A 13 -10.59 15.04 -18.45
C ASP A 13 -10.52 13.85 -17.50
N ARG A 14 -11.65 13.47 -16.90
CA ARG A 14 -11.74 12.23 -16.08
C ARG A 14 -11.34 10.99 -16.86
N ASN A 15 -11.36 11.05 -18.20
CA ASN A 15 -10.99 9.95 -19.07
C ASN A 15 -9.49 9.87 -19.38
N ASN A 16 -8.69 10.91 -19.05
CA ASN A 16 -7.27 11.00 -19.39
C ASN A 16 -6.33 11.03 -18.16
N ARG A 17 -6.78 10.49 -17.02
CA ARG A 17 -5.94 10.37 -15.85
C ARG A 17 -4.89 9.27 -16.06
N PRO A 18 -3.62 9.48 -15.67
CA PRO A 18 -2.61 8.45 -15.74
C PRO A 18 -2.97 7.25 -14.85
N SER A 19 -2.47 6.08 -15.22
CA SER A 19 -2.68 4.85 -14.47
C SER A 19 -1.70 4.74 -13.31
N LEU A 20 -2.20 4.33 -12.16
CA LEU A 20 -1.42 4.09 -10.96
C LEU A 20 -1.65 2.67 -10.46
N PHE A 21 -0.57 1.93 -10.32
CA PHE A 21 -0.55 0.62 -9.69
C PHE A 21 -0.22 0.78 -8.21
N LEU A 22 -1.19 0.55 -7.34
CA LEU A 22 -1.10 0.86 -5.90
C LEU A 22 -1.05 -0.42 -5.08
N HIS A 23 0.12 -0.72 -4.50
CA HIS A 23 0.22 -1.77 -3.49
C HIS A 23 -0.57 -1.36 -2.23
N ALA A 24 -1.47 -2.22 -1.77
CA ALA A 24 -2.30 -2.00 -0.59
C ALA A 24 -2.22 -3.15 0.41
N CYS A 25 -2.30 -2.84 1.71
CA CYS A 25 -2.20 -3.84 2.78
C CYS A 25 -3.47 -4.00 3.63
N CYS A 26 -4.30 -2.98 3.73
CA CYS A 26 -5.55 -3.02 4.50
C CYS A 26 -6.45 -1.83 4.18
N ALA A 27 -7.73 -1.93 4.54
CA ALA A 27 -8.69 -0.86 4.30
C ALA A 27 -8.36 0.45 5.04
N PRO A 28 -8.02 0.46 6.34
CA PRO A 28 -7.64 1.69 7.03
C PRO A 28 -6.48 2.43 6.37
N CYS A 29 -5.42 1.71 5.98
CA CYS A 29 -4.27 2.31 5.31
C CYS A 29 -4.61 2.84 3.92
N SER A 30 -5.56 2.21 3.24
CA SER A 30 -5.94 2.57 1.87
C SER A 30 -6.98 3.70 1.83
N SER A 31 -7.73 3.94 2.90
CA SER A 31 -8.88 4.85 2.90
C SER A 31 -8.53 6.28 2.47
N TYR A 32 -7.64 6.93 3.17
CA TYR A 32 -7.18 8.28 2.82
C TYR A 32 -6.37 8.30 1.53
N VAL A 33 -5.54 7.29 1.31
CA VAL A 33 -4.70 7.24 0.10
C VAL A 33 -5.57 7.20 -1.15
N LEU A 34 -6.65 6.40 -1.15
CA LEU A 34 -7.62 6.37 -2.24
C LEU A 34 -8.38 7.69 -2.36
N GLU A 35 -8.90 8.24 -1.25
CA GLU A 35 -9.59 9.55 -1.24
C GLU A 35 -8.74 10.65 -1.89
N TYR A 36 -7.43 10.62 -1.66
CA TYR A 36 -6.50 11.58 -2.22
C TYR A 36 -6.18 11.30 -3.69
N LEU A 37 -5.86 10.05 -4.03
CA LEU A 37 -5.30 9.70 -5.35
C LEU A 37 -6.34 9.49 -6.45
N VAL A 38 -7.59 9.10 -6.14
CA VAL A 38 -8.64 8.93 -7.18
C VAL A 38 -8.94 10.20 -7.96
N LYS A 39 -8.60 11.35 -7.41
CA LYS A 39 -8.76 12.65 -8.08
C LYS A 39 -7.79 12.83 -9.25
N TYR A 40 -6.67 12.13 -9.25
CA TYR A 40 -5.55 12.33 -10.15
C TYR A 40 -5.22 11.11 -11.02
N PHE A 41 -5.62 9.93 -10.60
CA PHE A 41 -5.24 8.66 -11.22
C PHE A 41 -6.43 7.74 -11.45
N LYS A 42 -6.31 6.88 -12.47
CA LYS A 42 -7.01 5.61 -12.54
C LYS A 42 -6.19 4.60 -11.74
N ILE A 43 -6.78 3.99 -10.73
CA ILE A 43 -6.04 3.19 -9.76
C ILE A 43 -6.33 1.71 -9.98
N THR A 44 -5.27 0.91 -10.06
CA THR A 44 -5.34 -0.53 -9.86
C THR A 44 -4.72 -0.84 -8.50
N ILE A 45 -5.53 -1.28 -7.55
CA ILE A 45 -5.03 -1.83 -6.30
C ILE A 45 -4.44 -3.20 -6.59
N PHE A 46 -3.20 -3.38 -6.13
CA PHE A 46 -2.53 -4.66 -6.10
C PHE A 46 -2.38 -5.14 -4.66
N TYR A 47 -3.12 -6.18 -4.31
CA TYR A 47 -3.11 -6.73 -2.98
C TYR A 47 -2.15 -7.93 -2.92
N TYR A 48 -0.90 -7.67 -2.52
CA TYR A 48 0.14 -8.66 -2.37
C TYR A 48 0.81 -8.53 -1.00
N ASN A 49 0.44 -9.41 -0.08
CA ASN A 49 0.86 -9.33 1.31
C ASN A 49 1.15 -10.73 1.89
N PRO A 50 2.24 -11.39 1.47
CA PRO A 50 2.60 -12.71 1.98
C PRO A 50 2.96 -12.72 3.47
N ASN A 51 3.20 -11.55 4.04
CA ASN A 51 3.48 -11.38 5.47
C ASN A 51 2.24 -11.52 6.36
N ILE A 52 1.04 -11.43 5.82
CA ILE A 52 -0.20 -11.50 6.63
C ILE A 52 -0.53 -12.95 6.92
N THR A 53 -0.52 -13.30 8.19
CA THR A 53 -0.87 -14.64 8.70
C THR A 53 -1.71 -14.52 9.98
N PRO A 54 -2.64 -15.45 10.23
CA PRO A 54 -3.04 -16.59 9.40
C PRO A 54 -3.82 -16.18 8.13
N GLU A 55 -4.08 -17.13 7.24
CA GLU A 55 -4.84 -16.91 6.01
C GLU A 55 -6.22 -16.28 6.27
N THR A 56 -6.88 -16.65 7.37
CA THR A 56 -8.14 -16.04 7.79
C THR A 56 -8.07 -14.53 7.97
N GLU A 57 -6.96 -14.03 8.50
CA GLU A 57 -6.69 -12.59 8.62
C GLU A 57 -6.45 -11.95 7.25
N TYR A 58 -5.71 -12.62 6.37
CA TYR A 58 -5.51 -12.17 4.99
C TYR A 58 -6.85 -12.01 4.28
N ILE A 59 -7.69 -13.06 4.28
CA ILE A 59 -9.03 -13.04 3.66
C ILE A 59 -9.91 -11.94 4.24
N LYS A 60 -9.88 -11.76 5.56
CA LYS A 60 -10.65 -10.70 6.24
C LYS A 60 -10.28 -9.32 5.74
N ARG A 61 -8.99 -9.04 5.60
CA ARG A 61 -8.50 -7.73 5.11
C ARG A 61 -8.82 -7.51 3.64
N VAL A 62 -8.76 -8.53 2.80
CA VAL A 62 -9.17 -8.46 1.38
C VAL A 62 -10.65 -8.09 1.28
N LYS A 63 -11.52 -8.82 1.99
CA LYS A 63 -12.96 -8.57 1.99
C LYS A 63 -13.29 -7.15 2.45
N GLU A 64 -12.61 -6.70 3.50
CA GLU A 64 -12.83 -5.38 4.07
C GLU A 64 -12.42 -4.25 3.11
N LEU A 65 -11.30 -4.39 2.41
CA LEU A 65 -10.87 -3.40 1.44
C LEU A 65 -11.82 -3.35 0.22
N LYS A 66 -12.26 -4.50 -0.26
CA LYS A 66 -13.28 -4.58 -1.33
C LYS A 66 -14.61 -3.97 -0.90
N ARG A 67 -15.03 -4.19 0.37
CA ARG A 67 -16.22 -3.55 0.93
C ARG A 67 -16.10 -2.04 0.93
N PHE A 68 -14.99 -1.51 1.45
CA PHE A 68 -14.73 -0.08 1.49
C PHE A 68 -14.80 0.57 0.11
N ILE A 69 -14.17 -0.01 -0.90
CA ILE A 69 -14.19 0.52 -2.28
C ILE A 69 -15.61 0.66 -2.81
N ARG A 70 -16.48 -0.32 -2.53
CA ARG A 70 -17.91 -0.26 -2.93
C ARG A 70 -18.68 0.79 -2.17
N GLU A 71 -18.55 0.81 -0.84
CA GLU A 71 -19.34 1.71 0.01
C GLU A 71 -19.01 3.18 -0.24
N VAL A 72 -17.77 3.47 -0.57
CA VAL A 72 -17.34 4.85 -0.90
C VAL A 72 -17.62 5.21 -2.36
N GLY A 73 -18.02 4.26 -3.19
CA GLY A 73 -18.40 4.50 -4.59
C GLY A 73 -17.22 4.68 -5.54
N TYR A 74 -16.08 4.03 -5.29
CA TYR A 74 -14.87 4.13 -6.13
C TYR A 74 -14.79 3.04 -7.22
N GLU A 75 -15.80 2.23 -7.42
CA GLU A 75 -15.77 1.08 -8.33
C GLU A 75 -15.47 1.43 -9.81
N ASN A 76 -15.79 2.65 -10.22
CA ASN A 76 -15.47 3.12 -11.58
C ASN A 76 -14.04 3.66 -11.73
N ASP A 77 -13.39 3.98 -10.64
CA ASP A 77 -12.06 4.61 -10.62
C ASP A 77 -10.96 3.65 -10.11
N VAL A 78 -11.36 2.58 -9.43
CA VAL A 78 -10.46 1.65 -8.74
C VAL A 78 -10.77 0.22 -9.15
N THR A 79 -9.78 -0.43 -9.75
CA THR A 79 -9.78 -1.87 -10.02
C THR A 79 -9.02 -2.59 -8.91
N PHE A 80 -9.47 -3.77 -8.53
CA PHE A 80 -8.82 -4.59 -7.47
C PHE A 80 -8.24 -5.87 -8.06
N VAL A 81 -6.94 -6.07 -7.88
CA VAL A 81 -6.21 -7.26 -8.30
C VAL A 81 -5.53 -7.89 -7.09
N GLU A 82 -5.81 -9.17 -6.85
CA GLU A 82 -5.09 -9.96 -5.85
C GLU A 82 -3.83 -10.56 -6.47
N GLY A 83 -2.69 -10.39 -5.79
CA GLY A 83 -1.50 -11.18 -6.04
C GLY A 83 -1.61 -12.57 -5.43
N THR A 84 -0.66 -13.44 -5.78
CA THR A 84 -0.59 -14.79 -5.21
C THR A 84 -0.36 -14.70 -3.70
N TYR A 85 -1.20 -15.37 -2.92
CA TYR A 85 -1.00 -15.50 -1.49
C TYR A 85 -0.15 -16.75 -1.21
N ASP A 86 1.10 -16.52 -0.89
CA ASP A 86 2.05 -17.55 -0.46
C ASP A 86 2.88 -17.02 0.72
N PRO A 87 2.49 -17.31 1.96
CA PRO A 87 3.23 -16.85 3.15
C PRO A 87 4.62 -17.45 3.26
N GLN A 88 4.94 -18.56 2.58
CA GLN A 88 6.26 -19.14 2.60
C GLN A 88 7.33 -18.19 2.04
N VAL A 89 6.98 -17.42 1.02
CA VAL A 89 7.86 -16.37 0.46
C VAL A 89 8.29 -15.35 1.52
N PHE A 90 7.39 -14.97 2.40
CA PHE A 90 7.72 -14.08 3.51
C PHE A 90 8.60 -14.77 4.57
N PHE A 91 8.32 -16.00 4.92
CA PHE A 91 9.14 -16.74 5.89
C PHE A 91 10.55 -17.02 5.38
N ASP A 92 10.69 -17.33 4.10
CA ASP A 92 12.01 -17.52 3.47
C ASP A 92 12.83 -16.23 3.48
N MET A 93 12.19 -15.10 3.19
CA MET A 93 12.82 -13.77 3.29
C MET A 93 13.22 -13.44 4.73
N ALA A 94 12.40 -13.79 5.72
CA ALA A 94 12.60 -13.46 7.12
C ALA A 94 13.62 -14.38 7.82
N LYS A 95 14.07 -15.46 7.17
CA LYS A 95 14.98 -16.43 7.74
C LYS A 95 16.28 -15.79 8.21
N GLY A 96 16.63 -16.02 9.47
CA GLY A 96 17.78 -15.40 10.16
C GLY A 96 17.53 -13.97 10.66
N MET A 97 16.31 -13.45 10.50
CA MET A 97 15.89 -12.13 11.00
C MET A 97 14.69 -12.19 11.96
N GLU A 98 14.34 -13.39 12.43
CA GLU A 98 13.15 -13.64 13.25
C GLU A 98 13.17 -12.86 14.56
N ASP A 99 14.34 -12.71 15.16
CA ASP A 99 14.54 -12.04 16.45
C ASP A 99 14.81 -10.53 16.33
N LEU A 100 14.90 -10.01 15.10
CA LEU A 100 15.08 -8.57 14.90
C LEU A 100 13.84 -7.80 15.35
N PRO A 101 14.02 -6.60 15.92
CA PRO A 101 12.90 -5.79 16.38
C PRO A 101 12.00 -5.39 15.22
N GLU A 102 10.75 -5.09 15.52
CA GLU A 102 9.87 -4.40 14.59
C GLU A 102 10.49 -3.05 14.19
N ARG A 103 10.25 -2.61 12.95
CA ARG A 103 10.89 -1.45 12.29
C ARG A 103 12.38 -1.61 11.98
N GLY A 104 12.97 -2.79 12.20
CA GLY A 104 14.34 -3.13 11.83
C GLY A 104 14.45 -3.67 10.40
N LEU A 105 15.60 -4.31 10.10
CA LEU A 105 15.92 -4.82 8.75
C LEU A 105 14.89 -5.81 8.20
N ARG A 106 14.31 -6.67 9.04
CA ARG A 106 13.23 -7.57 8.57
C ARG A 106 12.08 -6.79 7.96
N CYS A 107 11.68 -5.66 8.57
CA CYS A 107 10.64 -4.80 8.02
C CYS A 107 11.06 -4.12 6.73
N TYR A 108 12.31 -3.69 6.61
CA TYR A 108 12.86 -3.14 5.37
C TYR A 108 12.74 -4.16 4.21
N HIS A 109 13.20 -5.38 4.43
CA HIS A 109 13.10 -6.45 3.43
C HIS A 109 11.65 -6.84 3.13
N CYS A 110 10.77 -6.79 4.11
CA CYS A 110 9.34 -7.01 3.92
C CYS A 110 8.70 -5.92 3.02
N TYR A 111 9.11 -4.66 3.15
CA TYR A 111 8.66 -3.60 2.23
C TYR A 111 9.19 -3.85 0.82
N ALA A 112 10.47 -4.15 0.70
CA ALA A 112 11.12 -4.44 -0.58
C ALA A 112 10.44 -5.61 -1.30
N LEU A 113 10.19 -6.72 -0.62
CA LEU A 113 9.51 -7.90 -1.16
C LEU A 113 8.14 -7.54 -1.77
N ARG A 114 7.33 -6.78 -1.04
CA ARG A 114 5.98 -6.43 -1.49
C ARG A 114 5.98 -5.38 -2.60
N MET A 115 6.85 -4.40 -2.50
CA MET A 115 6.95 -3.33 -3.49
C MET A 115 7.59 -3.83 -4.78
N GLU A 116 8.51 -4.77 -4.72
CA GLU A 116 9.13 -5.39 -5.89
C GLU A 116 8.09 -6.08 -6.77
N GLU A 117 7.23 -6.91 -6.18
CA GLU A 117 6.18 -7.58 -6.94
C GLU A 117 5.19 -6.55 -7.53
N ALA A 118 4.89 -5.48 -6.80
CA ALA A 118 4.05 -4.40 -7.32
C ALA A 118 4.71 -3.67 -8.51
N ALA A 119 6.00 -3.33 -8.42
CA ALA A 119 6.74 -2.69 -9.50
C ALA A 119 6.82 -3.57 -10.75
N LYS A 120 7.10 -4.86 -10.57
CA LYS A 120 7.14 -5.85 -11.63
C LYS A 120 5.80 -5.96 -12.35
N LYS A 121 4.71 -6.13 -11.60
CA LYS A 121 3.36 -6.18 -12.17
C LYS A 121 2.93 -4.88 -12.82
N ALA A 122 3.30 -3.74 -12.26
CA ALA A 122 3.06 -2.43 -12.86
C ALA A 122 3.74 -2.31 -14.24
N ALA A 123 5.00 -2.74 -14.33
CA ALA A 123 5.73 -2.76 -15.61
C ALA A 123 5.08 -3.71 -16.62
N GLU A 124 4.71 -4.94 -16.21
CA GLU A 124 4.05 -5.93 -17.06
C GLU A 124 2.71 -5.43 -17.62
N THR A 125 1.95 -4.66 -16.84
CA THR A 125 0.64 -4.12 -17.24
C THR A 125 0.71 -2.76 -17.94
N GLY A 126 1.91 -2.18 -18.08
CA GLY A 126 2.09 -0.88 -18.70
C GLY A 126 1.55 0.29 -17.89
N ALA A 127 1.50 0.17 -16.56
CA ALA A 127 1.10 1.27 -15.68
C ALA A 127 2.06 2.45 -15.78
N ASP A 128 1.52 3.68 -15.72
CA ASP A 128 2.34 4.89 -15.76
C ASP A 128 3.16 5.08 -14.48
N TYR A 129 2.58 4.69 -13.34
CA TYR A 129 3.20 4.83 -12.02
C TYR A 129 2.89 3.63 -11.13
N PHE A 130 3.76 3.39 -10.15
CA PHE A 130 3.43 2.54 -9.00
C PHE A 130 3.77 3.25 -7.69
N THR A 131 3.09 2.86 -6.64
CA THR A 131 3.37 3.29 -5.26
C THR A 131 2.75 2.32 -4.25
N THR A 132 2.78 2.68 -2.98
CA THR A 132 2.25 1.85 -1.90
C THR A 132 1.50 2.68 -0.87
N THR A 133 0.54 2.09 -0.19
CA THR A 133 -0.14 2.69 0.96
C THR A 133 0.69 2.62 2.26
N LEU A 134 1.83 1.95 2.25
CA LEU A 134 2.61 1.68 3.46
C LEU A 134 3.03 2.94 4.22
N SER A 135 3.32 4.03 3.51
CA SER A 135 3.80 5.27 4.12
C SER A 135 2.76 6.04 4.96
N ILE A 136 1.48 5.62 4.94
CA ILE A 136 0.44 6.20 5.80
C ILE A 136 0.64 5.83 7.28
N SER A 137 1.22 4.68 7.55
CA SER A 137 1.43 4.21 8.92
C SER A 137 2.54 4.99 9.61
N PRO A 138 2.30 5.52 10.83
CA PRO A 138 3.34 6.17 11.62
C PRO A 138 4.46 5.21 12.06
N HIS A 139 4.18 3.91 12.00
CA HIS A 139 5.12 2.85 12.36
C HIS A 139 6.04 2.42 11.20
N LYS A 140 5.88 3.00 10.00
CA LYS A 140 6.68 2.65 8.83
C LYS A 140 7.56 3.79 8.38
N ASN A 141 8.79 3.45 7.98
CA ASN A 141 9.80 4.41 7.54
C ASN A 141 9.54 4.81 6.08
N ALA A 142 9.00 6.02 5.89
CA ALA A 142 8.71 6.56 4.55
C ALA A 142 9.98 6.77 3.72
N GLN A 143 11.11 7.11 4.32
CA GLN A 143 12.37 7.24 3.61
C GLN A 143 12.80 5.92 3.00
N TRP A 144 12.79 4.83 3.76
CA TRP A 144 13.08 3.49 3.25
C TRP A 144 12.13 3.08 2.12
N ILE A 145 10.84 3.35 2.28
CA ILE A 145 9.83 3.02 1.27
C ILE A 145 10.13 3.76 -0.04
N ASN A 146 10.48 5.03 0.02
CA ASN A 146 10.80 5.82 -1.16
C ASN A 146 12.13 5.41 -1.80
N GLU A 147 13.16 5.12 -1.01
CA GLU A 147 14.45 4.60 -1.51
C GLU A 147 14.28 3.26 -2.24
N ILE A 148 13.49 2.35 -1.67
CA ILE A 148 13.13 1.07 -2.30
C ILE A 148 12.37 1.36 -3.62
N GLY A 149 11.40 2.25 -3.59
CA GLY A 149 10.59 2.60 -4.75
C GLY A 149 11.42 3.13 -5.91
N GLU A 150 12.37 4.03 -5.66
CA GLU A 150 13.26 4.57 -6.68
C GLU A 150 14.17 3.49 -7.29
N LYS A 151 14.75 2.62 -6.47
CA LYS A 151 15.57 1.49 -6.97
C LYS A 151 14.75 0.56 -7.85
N LEU A 152 13.52 0.24 -7.46
CA LEU A 152 12.63 -0.62 -8.22
C LEU A 152 12.16 0.06 -9.52
N ALA A 153 11.95 1.37 -9.51
CA ALA A 153 11.62 2.15 -10.71
C ALA A 153 12.73 2.00 -11.77
N ASP A 154 13.97 2.15 -11.36
CA ASP A 154 15.13 1.97 -12.25
C ASP A 154 15.24 0.52 -12.74
N GLN A 155 15.02 -0.44 -11.85
CA GLN A 155 15.16 -1.88 -12.17
C GLN A 155 14.10 -2.37 -13.17
N TYR A 156 12.85 -1.95 -13.01
CA TYR A 156 11.70 -2.45 -13.79
C TYR A 156 11.21 -1.47 -14.86
N GLY A 157 11.78 -0.28 -14.95
CA GLY A 157 11.42 0.71 -15.97
C GLY A 157 10.01 1.29 -15.81
N VAL A 158 9.51 1.38 -14.57
CA VAL A 158 8.23 1.98 -14.23
C VAL A 158 8.45 3.12 -13.22
N LYS A 159 7.72 4.23 -13.37
CA LYS A 159 7.90 5.39 -12.48
C LYS A 159 7.35 5.12 -11.09
N HIS A 160 8.15 5.41 -10.06
CA HIS A 160 7.68 5.42 -8.69
C HIS A 160 7.05 6.77 -8.32
N LEU A 161 5.90 6.77 -7.67
CA LEU A 161 5.30 7.96 -7.08
C LEU A 161 5.74 8.06 -5.61
N PRO A 162 6.70 8.95 -5.27
CA PRO A 162 7.14 9.12 -3.89
C PRO A 162 6.00 9.58 -2.99
N SER A 163 5.94 9.04 -1.79
CA SER A 163 4.86 9.34 -0.86
C SER A 163 5.31 9.38 0.60
N ASP A 164 4.63 10.22 1.36
CA ASP A 164 4.58 10.17 2.81
C ASP A 164 3.14 10.55 3.23
N PHE A 165 2.23 9.61 3.05
CA PHE A 165 0.81 9.85 3.21
C PHE A 165 0.37 10.19 4.64
N LYS A 166 1.18 9.91 5.66
CA LYS A 166 0.88 10.30 7.04
C LYS A 166 0.97 11.80 7.30
N LYS A 167 1.74 12.52 6.46
CA LYS A 167 1.90 13.97 6.56
C LYS A 167 0.62 14.73 6.21
N LYS A 168 0.59 16.02 6.58
CA LYS A 168 -0.53 16.94 6.29
C LYS A 168 -1.89 16.43 6.76
N GLY A 169 -1.92 15.74 7.90
CA GLY A 169 -3.14 15.20 8.48
C GLY A 169 -3.65 13.90 7.85
N GLY A 170 -2.90 13.29 6.92
CA GLY A 170 -3.34 12.08 6.22
C GLY A 170 -3.62 10.91 7.14
N TYR A 171 -2.76 10.68 8.14
CA TYR A 171 -2.99 9.64 9.12
C TYR A 171 -4.27 9.88 9.95
N LEU A 172 -4.47 11.12 10.42
CA LEU A 172 -5.70 11.49 11.16
C LEU A 172 -6.95 11.34 10.29
N ARG A 173 -6.86 11.71 9.00
CA ARG A 173 -7.97 11.49 8.07
C ARG A 173 -8.27 10.00 7.87
N SER A 174 -7.26 9.14 7.83
CA SER A 174 -7.46 7.69 7.74
C SER A 174 -8.16 7.10 8.97
N ILE A 175 -7.93 7.68 10.16
CA ILE A 175 -8.65 7.33 11.38
C ILE A 175 -10.13 7.73 11.24
N ALA A 176 -10.40 8.98 10.86
CA ALA A 176 -11.76 9.48 10.68
C ALA A 176 -12.54 8.66 9.64
N LEU A 177 -11.95 8.32 8.51
CA LEU A 177 -12.55 7.45 7.50
C LEU A 177 -12.80 6.03 8.03
N SER A 178 -11.89 5.51 8.85
CA SER A 178 -12.07 4.20 9.47
C SER A 178 -13.27 4.17 10.44
N GLU A 179 -13.52 5.27 11.14
CA GLU A 179 -14.69 5.42 12.00
C GLU A 179 -15.97 5.59 11.18
N GLU A 180 -15.94 6.46 10.16
CA GLU A 180 -17.07 6.77 9.27
C GLU A 180 -17.60 5.51 8.56
N TYR A 181 -16.70 4.66 8.05
CA TYR A 181 -17.03 3.42 7.33
C TYR A 181 -16.95 2.17 8.19
N HIS A 182 -16.78 2.29 9.50
CA HIS A 182 -16.66 1.18 10.45
C HIS A 182 -15.64 0.13 10.00
N LEU A 183 -14.45 0.58 9.56
CA LEU A 183 -13.44 -0.30 9.01
C LEU A 183 -12.82 -1.17 10.09
N TYR A 184 -12.56 -2.43 9.74
CA TYR A 184 -11.77 -3.31 10.57
C TYR A 184 -10.35 -2.77 10.73
N ARG A 185 -10.01 -2.38 11.94
CA ARG A 185 -8.67 -1.92 12.31
C ARG A 185 -7.96 -3.04 13.06
N GLN A 186 -6.95 -3.59 12.41
CA GLN A 186 -6.08 -4.59 13.02
C GLN A 186 -5.13 -3.94 14.05
N ASN A 187 -4.80 -4.68 15.10
CA ASN A 187 -3.88 -4.27 16.15
C ASN A 187 -2.41 -4.71 15.92
N TYR A 188 -2.11 -5.30 14.76
CA TYR A 188 -0.77 -5.71 14.39
C TYR A 188 -0.55 -5.58 12.87
N CYS A 189 0.71 -5.55 12.44
CA CYS A 189 1.07 -5.38 11.03
C CYS A 189 0.53 -6.48 10.09
N GLY A 190 0.24 -7.66 10.63
CA GLY A 190 -0.13 -8.88 9.90
C GLY A 190 0.96 -9.96 9.95
N CYS A 191 2.20 -9.56 10.17
CA CYS A 191 3.34 -10.42 10.32
C CYS A 191 3.31 -11.13 11.70
N VAL A 192 3.60 -12.42 11.72
CA VAL A 192 3.62 -13.21 12.96
C VAL A 192 4.56 -12.63 14.03
N PHE A 193 5.65 -11.98 13.60
CA PHE A 193 6.64 -11.39 14.51
C PHE A 193 6.14 -10.10 15.18
N SER A 194 5.18 -9.41 14.60
CA SER A 194 4.56 -8.21 15.20
C SER A 194 3.50 -8.55 16.26
N LYS A 195 3.02 -9.79 16.32
CA LYS A 195 2.12 -10.26 17.40
C LYS A 195 2.80 -10.45 18.75
N LYS A 196 4.13 -10.47 18.79
CA LYS A 196 4.91 -10.68 20.03
C LYS A 196 4.97 -9.45 20.94
N ASN A 197 4.48 -8.30 20.48
CA ASN A 197 4.39 -7.06 21.25
C ASN A 197 2.91 -6.71 21.51
N PRO A 198 2.34 -7.05 22.67
CA PRO A 198 0.97 -6.70 23.03
C PRO A 198 0.75 -5.18 23.24
N ASP A 199 1.83 -4.38 23.28
CA ASP A 199 1.81 -2.95 23.65
C ASP A 199 1.93 -1.99 22.44
N LEU A 200 1.66 -2.44 21.19
CA LEU A 200 1.71 -1.60 20.00
C LEU A 200 0.34 -1.44 19.33
#